data_11119af76824ba95306778708cef8bd7
#
_entry.id   11119af76824ba95306778708cef8bd7
#
_cell.length_a   1.000
_cell.length_b   1.000
_cell.length_c   1.000
_cell.angle_alpha   90.00
_cell.angle_beta   90.00
_cell.angle_gamma   90.00
#
_symmetry.space_group_name_H-M   'P 1'
#
loop_
_entity.id
_entity.type
_entity.pdbx_description
1 polymer ?
#
loop_
_entity_poly.entity_id
_entity_poly.type
_entity_poly.pdbx_seq_one_letter_code
_entity_poly.pdbx_strand_id
1 'polypeptide(L)'
;FLAIAASLVLMISVFPYTQQNSKDLYELANVSPEMATTQDFFTSTIATELEKLDEVKSPETQKLVDDAIFQISILDEHYLELKKDLSESGNDKRVIFAMITNFQNRIDVLQSVIQQIENVNQLKNNQNEKSTTI
;
A
#
# COMPACT_ATOMS: atom_id res chain seq x y z
N PHE A 1 -21.38 18.89 15.93
CA PHE A 1 -20.00 18.55 15.55
C PHE A 1 -19.79 17.03 15.37
N LEU A 2 -20.61 16.37 14.55
CA LEU A 2 -20.57 14.92 14.32
C LEU A 2 -20.82 14.58 12.83
N ALA A 3 -20.23 15.34 11.90
CA ALA A 3 -20.53 15.16 10.48
C ALA A 3 -19.31 15.02 9.56
N ILE A 4 -18.08 14.83 10.07
CA ILE A 4 -16.89 14.76 9.20
C ILE A 4 -16.26 13.35 9.16
N ALA A 5 -16.70 12.42 10.00
CA ALA A 5 -16.13 11.07 10.05
C ALA A 5 -16.68 10.09 8.99
N ALA A 6 -17.74 10.46 8.27
CA ALA A 6 -18.43 9.52 7.38
C ALA A 6 -17.92 9.50 5.93
N SER A 7 -17.10 10.48 5.51
CA SER A 7 -16.69 10.58 4.09
C SER A 7 -15.36 9.89 3.76
N LEU A 8 -14.58 9.46 4.74
CA LEU A 8 -13.30 8.77 4.48
C LEU A 8 -13.42 7.24 4.42
N VAL A 9 -14.46 6.69 5.03
CA VAL A 9 -14.75 5.24 4.92
C VAL A 9 -15.24 4.88 3.50
N LEU A 10 -15.79 5.84 2.77
CA LEU A 10 -16.25 5.65 1.39
C LEU A 10 -15.13 5.65 0.34
N MET A 11 -13.93 6.17 0.64
CA MET A 11 -12.83 6.12 -0.32
C MET A 11 -12.10 4.76 -0.34
N ILE A 12 -12.16 4.01 0.74
CA ILE A 12 -11.61 2.65 0.77
C ILE A 12 -12.58 1.64 0.13
N SER A 13 -13.89 1.95 0.12
CA SER A 13 -14.92 1.06 -0.45
C SER A 13 -15.20 1.30 -1.93
N VAL A 14 -14.62 2.34 -2.55
CA VAL A 14 -14.76 2.65 -3.99
C VAL A 14 -13.47 2.32 -4.77
N PHE A 15 -12.55 1.54 -4.21
CA PHE A 15 -11.85 0.63 -5.10
C PHE A 15 -12.90 -0.39 -5.55
N PRO A 16 -13.45 -0.25 -6.76
CA PRO A 16 -14.15 -1.38 -7.30
C PRO A 16 -13.10 -2.50 -7.35
N TYR A 17 -13.24 -3.49 -6.51
CA TYR A 17 -12.88 -4.82 -6.94
C TYR A 17 -13.78 -5.05 -8.16
N THR A 18 -13.41 -4.44 -9.28
CA THR A 18 -13.81 -4.97 -10.55
C THR A 18 -13.18 -6.34 -10.56
N GLN A 19 -13.94 -7.30 -10.09
CA GLN A 19 -13.81 -8.68 -10.46
C GLN A 19 -13.98 -8.70 -11.98
N GLN A 20 -13.01 -8.09 -12.65
CA GLN A 20 -12.83 -8.27 -14.06
C GLN A 20 -12.48 -9.75 -14.16
N ASN A 21 -13.33 -10.50 -14.79
CA ASN A 21 -13.20 -11.89 -15.17
C ASN A 21 -11.79 -12.15 -15.77
N SER A 22 -10.80 -12.18 -14.92
CA SER A 22 -9.42 -12.52 -15.26
C SER A 22 -9.27 -14.04 -15.16
N LYS A 23 -10.06 -14.75 -15.97
CA LYS A 23 -9.96 -16.22 -16.06
C LYS A 23 -8.59 -16.71 -16.51
N ASP A 24 -7.69 -15.80 -16.91
CA ASP A 24 -6.43 -16.15 -17.57
C ASP A 24 -5.19 -15.43 -17.00
N LEU A 25 -5.28 -14.65 -15.91
CA LEU A 25 -4.10 -14.01 -15.33
C LEU A 25 -3.55 -14.83 -14.16
N TYR A 26 -2.31 -15.26 -14.30
CA TYR A 26 -1.61 -16.01 -13.26
C TYR A 26 -1.20 -15.10 -12.11
N GLU A 27 -1.69 -15.41 -10.92
CA GLU A 27 -1.19 -14.84 -9.67
C GLU A 27 0.15 -15.49 -9.29
N LEU A 28 0.97 -14.78 -8.51
CA LEU A 28 2.18 -15.34 -7.92
C LEU A 28 1.86 -16.62 -7.11
N ALA A 29 0.73 -16.62 -6.42
CA ALA A 29 0.22 -17.77 -5.66
C ALA A 29 -0.02 -19.04 -6.51
N ASN A 30 -0.25 -18.89 -7.81
CA ASN A 30 -0.52 -20.01 -8.72
C ASN A 30 0.76 -20.72 -9.18
N VAL A 31 1.93 -20.12 -8.94
CA VAL A 31 3.23 -20.67 -9.39
C VAL A 31 3.61 -21.91 -8.57
N SER A 32 3.48 -21.82 -7.24
CA SER A 32 3.79 -22.91 -6.31
C SER A 32 3.16 -22.64 -4.93
N PRO A 33 3.05 -23.67 -4.06
CA PRO A 33 2.62 -23.47 -2.67
C PRO A 33 3.49 -22.48 -1.90
N GLU A 34 4.80 -22.45 -2.15
CA GLU A 34 5.73 -21.51 -1.53
C GLU A 34 5.44 -20.07 -1.98
N MET A 35 5.11 -19.88 -3.25
CA MET A 35 4.76 -18.58 -3.79
C MET A 35 3.38 -18.11 -3.29
N ALA A 36 2.45 -19.03 -3.06
CA ALA A 36 1.17 -18.71 -2.40
C ALA A 36 1.40 -18.18 -0.98
N THR A 37 2.23 -18.84 -0.19
CA THR A 37 2.61 -18.38 1.15
C THR A 37 3.34 -17.02 1.10
N THR A 38 4.19 -16.83 0.13
CA THR A 38 4.90 -15.57 -0.09
C THR A 38 3.94 -14.43 -0.43
N GLN A 39 2.99 -14.67 -1.32
CA GLN A 39 1.97 -13.68 -1.66
C GLN A 39 1.09 -13.33 -0.45
N ASP A 40 0.64 -14.32 0.32
CA ASP A 40 -0.15 -14.10 1.54
C ASP A 40 0.62 -13.27 2.57
N PHE A 41 1.91 -13.52 2.75
CA PHE A 41 2.76 -12.73 3.62
C PHE A 41 2.81 -11.26 3.18
N PHE A 42 3.08 -11.00 1.92
CA PHE A 42 3.16 -9.63 1.41
C PHE A 42 1.83 -8.89 1.47
N THR A 43 0.74 -9.53 1.07
CA THR A 43 -0.59 -8.90 1.10
C THR A 43 -1.03 -8.60 2.53
N SER A 44 -0.76 -9.48 3.47
CA SER A 44 -1.03 -9.24 4.90
C SER A 44 -0.17 -8.12 5.47
N THR A 45 1.10 -8.05 5.09
CA THR A 45 2.01 -6.99 5.52
C THR A 45 1.55 -5.64 4.97
N ILE A 46 1.19 -5.56 3.69
CA ILE A 46 0.65 -4.34 3.08
C ILE A 46 -0.62 -3.89 3.79
N ALA A 47 -1.54 -4.80 4.10
CA ALA A 47 -2.76 -4.49 4.84
C ALA A 47 -2.44 -3.90 6.22
N THR A 48 -1.50 -4.47 6.96
CA THR A 48 -1.04 -3.96 8.26
C THR A 48 -0.41 -2.58 8.14
N GLU A 49 0.41 -2.32 7.14
CA GLU A 49 1.02 -1.00 6.94
C GLU A 49 -0.02 0.06 6.52
N LEU A 50 -1.05 -0.32 5.76
CA LEU A 50 -2.18 0.57 5.44
C LEU A 50 -2.98 0.94 6.69
N GLU A 51 -3.22 0.01 7.61
CA GLU A 51 -3.85 0.29 8.90
C GLU A 51 -3.02 1.27 9.73
N LYS A 52 -1.71 1.06 9.84
CA LYS A 52 -0.81 2.00 10.53
C LYS A 52 -0.82 3.39 9.90
N LEU A 53 -0.82 3.48 8.57
CA LEU A 53 -0.90 4.75 7.86
C LEU A 53 -2.19 5.48 8.22
N ASP A 54 -3.31 4.77 8.31
CA ASP A 54 -4.60 5.33 8.70
C ASP A 54 -4.60 5.87 10.13
N GLU A 55 -3.90 5.20 11.04
CA GLU A 55 -3.78 5.61 12.44
C GLU A 55 -2.93 6.87 12.64
N VAL A 56 -1.86 7.05 11.85
CA VAL A 56 -0.89 8.15 12.05
C VAL A 56 -1.19 9.39 11.21
N LYS A 57 -2.01 9.28 10.17
CA LYS A 57 -2.36 10.39 9.28
C LYS A 57 -3.08 11.51 10.02
N SER A 58 -2.89 12.73 9.55
CA SER A 58 -3.56 13.94 10.03
C SER A 58 -3.89 14.85 8.85
N PRO A 59 -4.76 15.88 9.03
CA PRO A 59 -5.04 16.84 7.96
C PRO A 59 -3.77 17.52 7.41
N GLU A 60 -2.77 17.76 8.25
CA GLU A 60 -1.51 18.39 7.87
C GLU A 60 -0.61 17.48 7.04
N THR A 61 -0.76 16.16 7.19
CA THR A 61 0.04 15.16 6.48
C THR A 61 -0.70 14.52 5.31
N GLN A 62 -1.90 14.99 4.97
CA GLN A 62 -2.75 14.41 3.92
C GLN A 62 -2.04 14.35 2.57
N LYS A 63 -1.26 15.37 2.21
CA LYS A 63 -0.50 15.37 0.95
C LYS A 63 0.52 14.23 0.88
N LEU A 64 1.21 13.92 1.98
CA LEU A 64 2.14 12.78 2.06
C LEU A 64 1.41 11.46 1.83
N VAL A 65 0.21 11.32 2.40
CA VAL A 65 -0.65 10.14 2.21
C VAL A 65 -1.08 10.02 0.74
N ASP A 66 -1.58 11.10 0.15
CA ASP A 66 -2.05 11.11 -1.24
C ASP A 66 -0.92 10.76 -2.22
N ASP A 67 0.27 11.31 -2.03
CA ASP A 67 1.45 11.03 -2.85
C ASP A 67 1.88 9.54 -2.71
N ALA A 68 1.81 8.97 -1.52
CA ALA A 68 2.12 7.56 -1.29
C ALA A 68 1.09 6.63 -1.95
N ILE A 69 -0.20 6.92 -1.79
CA ILE A 69 -1.28 6.14 -2.42
C ILE A 69 -1.18 6.21 -3.95
N PHE A 70 -0.81 7.36 -4.51
CA PHE A 70 -0.56 7.48 -5.94
C PHE A 70 0.61 6.58 -6.40
N GLN A 71 1.70 6.53 -5.66
CA GLN A 71 2.82 5.62 -5.96
C GLN A 71 2.40 4.14 -5.87
N ILE A 72 1.58 3.78 -4.87
CA ILE A 72 1.02 2.43 -4.74
C ILE A 72 0.15 2.09 -5.96
N SER A 73 -0.68 3.01 -6.46
CA SER A 73 -1.52 2.76 -7.63
C SER A 73 -0.70 2.48 -8.90
N ILE A 74 0.44 3.15 -9.08
CA ILE A 74 1.36 2.87 -10.19
C ILE A 74 1.95 1.45 -10.05
N LEU A 75 2.34 1.06 -8.84
CA LEU A 75 2.84 -0.30 -8.58
C LEU A 75 1.77 -1.37 -8.80
N ASP A 76 0.51 -1.07 -8.49
CA ASP A 76 -0.62 -1.95 -8.78
C ASP A 76 -0.82 -2.16 -10.29
N GLU A 77 -0.73 -1.10 -11.09
CA GLU A 77 -0.79 -1.20 -12.55
C GLU A 77 0.35 -2.05 -13.11
N HIS A 78 1.59 -1.83 -12.65
CA HIS A 78 2.73 -2.65 -13.04
C HIS A 78 2.55 -4.12 -12.64
N TYR A 79 1.93 -4.39 -11.49
CA TYR A 79 1.66 -5.77 -11.08
C TYR A 79 0.67 -6.47 -12.01
N LEU A 80 -0.33 -5.76 -12.54
CA LEU A 80 -1.26 -6.30 -13.54
C LEU A 80 -0.53 -6.68 -14.84
N GLU A 81 0.43 -5.87 -15.28
CA GLU A 81 1.29 -6.20 -16.43
C GLU A 81 2.14 -7.45 -16.16
N LEU A 82 2.73 -7.54 -14.96
CA LEU A 82 3.53 -8.71 -14.57
C LEU A 82 2.68 -10.00 -14.49
N LYS A 83 1.42 -9.92 -14.06
CA LYS A 83 0.50 -11.07 -14.10
C LYS A 83 0.27 -11.58 -15.52
N LYS A 84 0.12 -10.67 -16.47
CA LYS A 84 0.01 -11.01 -17.88
C LYS A 84 1.30 -11.65 -18.38
N ASP A 85 2.44 -11.05 -18.12
CA ASP A 85 3.75 -11.58 -18.52
C ASP A 85 4.00 -12.97 -17.92
N LEU A 86 3.60 -13.22 -16.67
CA LEU A 86 3.71 -14.51 -16.03
C LEU A 86 2.90 -15.57 -16.77
N SER A 87 1.66 -15.26 -17.17
CA SER A 87 0.79 -16.18 -17.92
C SER A 87 1.34 -16.51 -19.31
N GLU A 88 1.98 -15.54 -19.96
CA GLU A 88 2.55 -15.69 -21.30
C GLU A 88 3.92 -16.39 -21.29
N SER A 89 4.71 -16.20 -20.24
CA SER A 89 6.10 -16.70 -20.16
C SER A 89 6.24 -18.12 -19.60
N GLY A 90 5.14 -18.73 -19.09
CA GLY A 90 5.20 -20.05 -18.47
C GLY A 90 6.03 -20.10 -17.18
N ASN A 91 5.82 -19.15 -16.27
CA ASN A 91 6.50 -19.05 -14.98
C ASN A 91 7.99 -18.64 -15.08
N ASP A 92 8.32 -17.70 -15.94
CA ASP A 92 9.68 -17.13 -16.04
C ASP A 92 10.12 -16.58 -14.67
N LYS A 93 11.27 -17.02 -14.20
CA LYS A 93 11.83 -16.63 -12.89
C LYS A 93 12.08 -15.12 -12.77
N ARG A 94 12.37 -14.44 -13.87
CA ARG A 94 12.57 -12.98 -13.89
C ARG A 94 11.26 -12.25 -13.63
N VAL A 95 10.15 -12.75 -14.17
CA VAL A 95 8.81 -12.19 -13.91
C VAL A 95 8.42 -12.45 -12.45
N ILE A 96 8.63 -13.65 -11.94
CA ILE A 96 8.38 -14.00 -10.53
C ILE A 96 9.17 -13.07 -9.60
N PHE A 97 10.45 -12.86 -9.88
CA PHE A 97 11.29 -11.94 -9.10
C PHE A 97 10.76 -10.50 -9.15
N ALA A 98 10.35 -10.02 -10.33
CA ALA A 98 9.76 -8.69 -10.50
C ALA A 98 8.45 -8.53 -9.71
N MET A 99 7.61 -9.57 -9.63
CA MET A 99 6.37 -9.57 -8.84
C MET A 99 6.66 -9.47 -7.34
N ILE A 100 7.65 -10.22 -6.84
CA ILE A 100 8.11 -10.14 -5.45
C ILE A 100 8.65 -8.75 -5.14
N THR A 101 9.50 -8.21 -6.02
CA THR A 101 10.05 -6.86 -5.87
C THR A 101 8.95 -5.79 -5.86
N ASN A 102 7.90 -5.96 -6.65
CA ASN A 102 6.76 -5.06 -6.66
C ASN A 102 6.06 -5.01 -5.28
N PHE A 103 5.82 -6.15 -4.65
CA PHE A 103 5.29 -6.19 -3.28
C PHE A 103 6.22 -5.50 -2.27
N GLN A 104 7.52 -5.76 -2.34
CA GLN A 104 8.52 -5.12 -1.46
C GLN A 104 8.49 -3.59 -1.63
N ASN A 105 8.43 -3.10 -2.86
CA ASN A 105 8.37 -1.66 -3.14
C ASN A 105 7.11 -1.01 -2.55
N ARG A 106 5.96 -1.70 -2.55
CA ARG A 106 4.74 -1.18 -1.90
C ARG A 106 4.91 -1.04 -0.39
N ILE A 107 5.51 -2.04 0.24
CA ILE A 107 5.82 -1.99 1.68
C ILE A 107 6.78 -0.84 1.98
N ASP A 108 7.82 -0.68 1.19
CA ASP A 108 8.81 0.40 1.36
C ASP A 108 8.16 1.79 1.24
N VAL A 109 7.27 2.00 0.28
CA VAL A 109 6.50 3.24 0.13
C VAL A 109 5.67 3.52 1.38
N LEU A 110 4.93 2.52 1.88
CA LEU A 110 4.09 2.68 3.07
C LEU A 110 4.91 2.96 4.32
N GLN A 111 5.97 2.21 4.56
CA GLN A 111 6.84 2.42 5.73
C GLN A 111 7.55 3.78 5.68
N SER A 112 7.98 4.20 4.50
CA SER A 112 8.60 5.51 4.31
C SER A 112 7.65 6.67 4.62
N VAL A 113 6.41 6.62 4.12
CA VAL A 113 5.43 7.68 4.40
C VAL A 113 5.00 7.70 5.87
N ILE A 114 4.81 6.54 6.49
CA ILE A 114 4.52 6.44 7.93
C ILE A 114 5.61 7.11 8.75
N GLN A 115 6.87 6.81 8.47
CA GLN A 115 8.00 7.42 9.17
C GLN A 115 8.07 8.94 8.97
N GLN A 116 7.80 9.43 7.77
CA GLN A 116 7.74 10.87 7.50
C GLN A 116 6.64 11.55 8.30
N ILE A 117 5.45 10.96 8.37
CA ILE A 117 4.32 11.46 9.16
C ILE A 117 4.64 11.48 10.64
N GLU A 118 5.22 10.40 11.17
CA GLU A 118 5.65 10.33 12.57
C GLU A 118 6.66 11.41 12.91
N ASN A 119 7.62 11.68 12.04
CA ASN A 119 8.59 12.76 12.21
C ASN A 119 7.90 14.14 12.27
N VAL A 120 6.94 14.41 11.38
CA VAL A 120 6.15 15.65 11.40
C VAL A 120 5.39 15.78 12.71
N ASN A 121 4.74 14.71 13.17
CA ASN A 121 3.97 14.71 14.41
C ASN A 121 4.86 14.95 15.65
N GLN A 122 6.05 14.36 15.69
CA GLN A 122 7.02 14.59 16.77
C GLN A 122 7.51 16.03 16.82
N LEU A 123 7.82 16.63 15.68
CA LEU A 123 8.25 18.04 15.60
C LEU A 123 7.16 18.98 16.12
N LYS A 124 5.90 18.72 15.77
CA LYS A 124 4.74 19.48 16.23
C LYS A 124 4.57 19.40 17.75
N ASN A 125 4.67 18.21 18.32
CA ASN A 125 4.57 18.00 19.76
C ASN A 125 5.68 18.74 20.52
N ASN A 126 6.91 18.66 20.05
CA ASN A 126 8.05 19.36 20.66
C ASN A 126 7.91 20.89 20.61
N GLN A 127 7.29 21.44 19.57
CA GLN A 127 7.01 22.87 19.47
C GLN A 127 5.92 23.32 20.46
N ASN A 128 4.88 22.51 20.62
CA ASN A 128 3.80 22.78 21.58
C ASN A 128 4.29 22.76 23.03
N GLU A 129 5.16 21.81 23.39
CA GLU A 129 5.76 21.76 24.75
C GLU A 129 6.61 22.99 25.05
N LYS A 130 7.40 23.46 24.08
CA LYS A 130 8.22 24.68 24.26
C LYS A 130 7.39 25.95 24.40
N SER A 131 6.22 26.02 23.77
CA SER A 131 5.33 27.18 23.85
C SER A 131 4.52 27.22 25.16
N THR A 132 4.43 26.11 25.86
CA THR A 132 3.69 26.01 27.15
C THR A 132 4.56 26.33 28.38
N THR A 133 5.88 26.48 28.19
CA THR A 133 6.86 26.67 29.29
C THR A 133 7.28 28.15 29.48
N ILE A 134 6.50 29.11 28.97
CA ILE A 134 6.74 30.55 29.21
C ILE A 134 5.72 31.11 30.16
#